data_4fd740e8faca7c5a1cba291c8e539e88
#
_entry.id   4fd740e8faca7c5a1cba291c8e539e88
#
_cell.length_a   1.000
_cell.length_b   1.000
_cell.length_c   1.000
_cell.angle_alpha   90.00
_cell.angle_beta   90.00
_cell.angle_gamma   90.00
#
_symmetry.space_group_name_H-M   'P 1'
#
loop_
_entity.id
_entity.type
_entity.pdbx_description
1 polymer ?
#
loop_
_entity_poly.entity_id
_entity_poly.type
_entity_poly.pdbx_seq_one_letter_code
_entity_poly.pdbx_strand_id
1 'polypeptide(L)'
;MRQWFLAGCACCVFLLLTVAAWAAPTVSVANAQHDFGTIYQGETVRHVFVFSNLGNAPLNVEKVTSSCGCTAALASAKVLAPGASGEIQTSFDSTRFRGAVSKTVYLYTNDPAQPMVQMQLKGTVQAELSIDPQLVNFGSVVPKRTVKSTVKLINQGSREITLEGLETTAPELGARLSATVVPPGGSVTVELTLTPKPGQPRFSGYVLFKAAGAILHDLRIPVYADLGERAARLN
;
A
#
# COMPACT_ATOMS: atom_id res chain seq x y z
N MET A 1 -67.80 -76.01 1.38
CA MET A 1 -67.50 -74.64 1.77
C MET A 1 -66.02 -74.43 1.56
N ARG A 2 -65.57 -73.77 0.47
CA ARG A 2 -64.15 -73.52 0.13
C ARG A 2 -63.91 -72.02 0.19
N GLN A 3 -63.07 -71.60 1.15
CA GLN A 3 -62.61 -70.23 1.26
C GLN A 3 -61.37 -70.03 0.38
N TRP A 4 -61.40 -69.03 -0.48
CA TRP A 4 -60.25 -68.60 -1.28
C TRP A 4 -59.52 -67.47 -0.60
N PHE A 5 -58.25 -67.66 -0.22
CA PHE A 5 -57.38 -66.64 0.23
C PHE A 5 -56.72 -65.94 -0.97
N LEU A 6 -57.02 -64.70 -1.20
CA LEU A 6 -56.31 -63.85 -2.18
C LEU A 6 -55.11 -63.23 -1.45
N ALA A 7 -53.91 -63.68 -1.78
CA ALA A 7 -52.68 -63.06 -1.37
C ALA A 7 -52.35 -61.83 -2.25
N GLY A 8 -52.57 -60.63 -1.77
CA GLY A 8 -52.17 -59.40 -2.45
C GLY A 8 -50.66 -59.16 -2.34
N CYS A 9 -49.95 -59.34 -3.46
CA CYS A 9 -48.50 -58.96 -3.52
C CYS A 9 -48.36 -57.46 -3.73
N ALA A 10 -48.09 -56.71 -2.68
CA ALA A 10 -47.77 -55.28 -2.71
C ALA A 10 -46.34 -55.11 -3.20
N CYS A 11 -46.15 -54.84 -4.48
CA CYS A 11 -44.88 -54.51 -5.09
C CYS A 11 -44.53 -53.05 -4.76
N CYS A 12 -43.76 -52.82 -3.69
CA CYS A 12 -43.19 -51.50 -3.37
C CYS A 12 -42.13 -51.13 -4.41
N VAL A 13 -42.52 -50.37 -5.41
CA VAL A 13 -41.58 -49.72 -6.34
C VAL A 13 -40.86 -48.58 -5.59
N PHE A 14 -39.64 -48.84 -5.11
CA PHE A 14 -38.74 -47.79 -4.60
C PHE A 14 -38.25 -46.95 -5.76
N LEU A 15 -38.84 -45.79 -5.97
CA LEU A 15 -38.38 -44.80 -6.91
C LEU A 15 -37.07 -44.19 -6.35
N LEU A 16 -35.92 -44.69 -6.80
CA LEU A 16 -34.60 -44.08 -6.54
C LEU A 16 -34.56 -42.72 -7.29
N LEU A 17 -34.92 -41.65 -6.63
CA LEU A 17 -34.65 -40.28 -7.08
C LEU A 17 -33.13 -40.09 -7.09
N THR A 18 -32.50 -40.34 -8.23
CA THR A 18 -31.09 -39.91 -8.45
C THR A 18 -31.05 -38.42 -8.51
N VAL A 19 -30.63 -37.79 -7.40
CA VAL A 19 -30.26 -36.35 -7.39
C VAL A 19 -29.03 -36.22 -8.29
N ALA A 20 -29.22 -35.73 -9.49
CA ALA A 20 -28.11 -35.36 -10.37
C ALA A 20 -27.34 -34.22 -9.68
N ALA A 21 -26.23 -34.54 -9.06
CA ALA A 21 -25.32 -33.52 -8.57
C ALA A 21 -24.77 -32.76 -9.78
N TRP A 22 -25.16 -31.52 -9.96
CA TRP A 22 -24.64 -30.69 -11.04
C TRP A 22 -23.15 -30.48 -10.82
N ALA A 23 -22.37 -30.77 -11.86
CA ALA A 23 -20.94 -30.55 -11.82
C ALA A 23 -20.68 -29.05 -11.83
N ALA A 24 -20.14 -28.54 -10.74
CA ALA A 24 -19.81 -27.13 -10.58
C ALA A 24 -18.40 -26.95 -10.00
N PRO A 25 -17.64 -25.98 -10.47
CA PRO A 25 -16.41 -25.57 -9.80
C PRO A 25 -16.74 -24.88 -8.47
N THR A 26 -15.83 -24.98 -7.51
CA THR A 26 -15.94 -24.29 -6.22
C THR A 26 -14.59 -23.74 -5.84
N VAL A 27 -14.46 -22.41 -5.83
CA VAL A 27 -13.22 -21.75 -5.42
C VAL A 27 -13.12 -21.69 -3.91
N SER A 28 -11.92 -21.94 -3.39
CA SER A 28 -11.60 -21.78 -1.97
C SER A 28 -10.24 -21.13 -1.83
N VAL A 29 -10.13 -20.16 -0.90
CA VAL A 29 -8.87 -19.53 -0.49
C VAL A 29 -8.70 -19.76 1.00
N ALA A 30 -7.71 -20.54 1.40
CA ALA A 30 -7.52 -20.94 2.79
C ALA A 30 -7.22 -19.72 3.71
N ASN A 31 -6.39 -18.81 3.25
CA ASN A 31 -5.99 -17.57 3.95
C ASN A 31 -6.17 -16.38 3.02
N ALA A 32 -7.34 -15.77 3.06
CA ALA A 32 -7.65 -14.61 2.23
C ALA A 32 -7.06 -13.28 2.76
N GLN A 33 -6.35 -13.29 3.88
CA GLN A 33 -5.72 -12.12 4.46
C GLN A 33 -4.26 -12.40 4.81
N HIS A 34 -3.40 -11.45 4.47
CA HIS A 34 -2.00 -11.45 4.87
C HIS A 34 -1.68 -10.12 5.55
N ASP A 35 -1.25 -10.19 6.81
CA ASP A 35 -0.72 -9.05 7.54
C ASP A 35 0.81 -9.06 7.41
N PHE A 36 1.34 -8.05 6.70
CA PHE A 36 2.79 -7.90 6.52
C PHE A 36 3.47 -7.16 7.69
N GLY A 37 2.69 -6.80 8.74
CA GLY A 37 3.22 -6.09 9.91
C GLY A 37 3.62 -4.66 9.60
N THR A 38 4.77 -4.23 10.14
CA THR A 38 5.33 -2.90 9.90
C THR A 38 6.54 -3.00 8.98
N ILE A 39 6.53 -2.21 7.92
CA ILE A 39 7.62 -2.08 6.93
C ILE A 39 8.03 -0.62 6.76
N TYR A 40 9.22 -0.40 6.19
CA TYR A 40 9.63 0.95 5.81
C TYR A 40 9.13 1.33 4.42
N GLN A 41 8.86 2.62 4.24
CA GLN A 41 8.47 3.20 2.96
C GLN A 41 9.54 2.93 1.90
N GLY A 42 9.13 2.42 0.72
CA GLY A 42 10.03 1.97 -0.35
C GLY A 42 10.28 0.46 -0.36
N GLU A 43 9.91 -0.26 0.69
CA GLU A 43 9.96 -1.72 0.66
C GLU A 43 8.85 -2.30 -0.21
N THR A 44 9.15 -3.43 -0.84
CA THR A 44 8.18 -4.20 -1.63
C THR A 44 7.75 -5.43 -0.85
N VAL A 45 6.47 -5.53 -0.53
CA VAL A 45 5.86 -6.73 0.06
C VAL A 45 5.52 -7.71 -1.05
N ARG A 46 6.00 -8.95 -0.93
CA ARG A 46 5.62 -10.06 -1.79
C ARG A 46 4.91 -11.11 -0.98
N HIS A 47 3.78 -11.61 -1.49
CA HIS A 47 3.01 -12.67 -0.86
C HIS A 47 2.35 -13.55 -1.92
N VAL A 48 2.16 -14.81 -1.59
CA VAL A 48 1.49 -15.80 -2.44
C VAL A 48 0.22 -16.26 -1.73
N PHE A 49 -0.93 -15.98 -2.33
CA PHE A 49 -2.20 -16.57 -1.91
C PHE A 49 -2.41 -17.88 -2.65
N VAL A 50 -2.78 -18.93 -1.92
CA VAL A 50 -3.13 -20.23 -2.49
C VAL A 50 -4.63 -20.33 -2.60
N PHE A 51 -5.13 -20.70 -3.78
CA PHE A 51 -6.53 -20.99 -4.02
C PHE A 51 -6.69 -22.41 -4.59
N SER A 52 -7.82 -23.03 -4.34
CA SER A 52 -8.08 -24.43 -4.72
C SER A 52 -9.45 -24.57 -5.35
N ASN A 53 -9.60 -25.55 -6.22
CA ASN A 53 -10.89 -26.00 -6.74
C ASN A 53 -11.41 -27.16 -5.89
N LEU A 54 -12.34 -26.90 -5.00
CA LEU A 54 -13.00 -27.91 -4.17
C LEU A 54 -14.25 -28.50 -4.84
N GLY A 55 -14.58 -28.05 -6.04
CA GLY A 55 -15.70 -28.55 -6.83
C GLY A 55 -15.37 -29.82 -7.63
N ASN A 56 -16.32 -30.26 -8.46
CA ASN A 56 -16.20 -31.43 -9.29
C ASN A 56 -16.20 -31.13 -10.80
N ALA A 57 -16.08 -29.81 -11.16
CA ALA A 57 -15.89 -29.33 -12.54
C ALA A 57 -14.64 -28.43 -12.62
N PRO A 58 -14.05 -28.20 -13.81
CA PRO A 58 -12.91 -27.30 -13.97
C PRO A 58 -13.20 -25.86 -13.51
N LEU A 59 -12.34 -25.30 -12.68
CA LEU A 59 -12.37 -23.90 -12.23
C LEU A 59 -11.53 -23.05 -13.18
N ASN A 60 -12.17 -22.12 -13.89
CA ASN A 60 -11.49 -21.18 -14.77
C ASN A 60 -11.20 -19.87 -14.04
N VAL A 61 -9.96 -19.42 -14.12
CA VAL A 61 -9.55 -18.07 -13.69
C VAL A 61 -9.80 -17.11 -14.86
N GLU A 62 -10.81 -16.26 -14.73
CA GLU A 62 -11.18 -15.30 -15.76
C GLU A 62 -10.24 -14.09 -15.77
N LYS A 63 -9.98 -13.55 -14.58
CA LYS A 63 -9.02 -12.46 -14.39
C LYS A 63 -8.59 -12.34 -12.92
N VAL A 64 -7.44 -11.69 -12.71
CA VAL A 64 -6.98 -11.21 -11.41
C VAL A 64 -6.75 -9.71 -11.51
N THR A 65 -7.27 -8.95 -10.55
CA THR A 65 -7.09 -7.49 -10.49
C THR A 65 -6.73 -7.05 -9.08
N SER A 66 -6.26 -5.82 -8.95
CA SER A 66 -5.95 -5.22 -7.65
C SER A 66 -6.67 -3.88 -7.48
N SER A 67 -6.86 -3.45 -6.24
CA SER A 67 -7.52 -2.17 -5.88
C SER A 67 -6.72 -0.93 -6.29
N CYS A 68 -5.43 -1.08 -6.66
CA CYS A 68 -4.58 0.02 -7.14
C CYS A 68 -3.49 -0.50 -8.08
N GLY A 69 -2.92 0.40 -8.90
CA GLY A 69 -1.75 0.10 -9.73
C GLY A 69 -0.45 -0.14 -8.95
N CYS A 70 -0.45 0.07 -7.64
CA CYS A 70 0.66 -0.18 -6.73
C CYS A 70 0.78 -1.64 -6.29
N THR A 71 -0.18 -2.50 -6.66
CA THR A 71 -0.19 -3.92 -6.34
C THR A 71 -0.36 -4.72 -7.63
N ALA A 72 0.67 -5.46 -8.02
CA ALA A 72 0.59 -6.43 -9.09
C ALA A 72 0.07 -7.76 -8.53
N ALA A 73 -0.74 -8.46 -9.32
CA ALA A 73 -1.25 -9.79 -8.98
C ALA A 73 -1.32 -10.67 -10.24
N LEU A 74 -0.82 -11.90 -10.15
CA LEU A 74 -0.75 -12.85 -11.25
C LEU A 74 -1.11 -14.25 -10.77
N ALA A 75 -2.04 -14.91 -11.46
CA ALA A 75 -2.36 -16.31 -11.23
C ALA A 75 -1.36 -17.24 -11.93
N SER A 76 -0.97 -18.32 -11.25
CA SER A 76 -0.08 -19.36 -11.78
C SER A 76 -0.71 -20.25 -12.85
N ALA A 77 -2.05 -20.34 -12.86
CA ALA A 77 -2.81 -21.17 -13.78
C ALA A 77 -4.13 -20.49 -14.20
N LYS A 78 -4.55 -20.74 -15.43
CA LYS A 78 -5.84 -20.25 -15.94
C LYS A 78 -7.00 -21.23 -15.69
N VAL A 79 -6.71 -22.50 -15.51
CA VAL A 79 -7.70 -23.56 -15.28
C VAL A 79 -7.17 -24.52 -14.22
N LEU A 80 -8.00 -24.85 -13.24
CA LEU A 80 -7.71 -25.83 -12.20
C LEU A 80 -8.69 -27.00 -12.32
N ALA A 81 -8.14 -28.21 -12.43
CA ALA A 81 -8.92 -29.41 -12.33
C ALA A 81 -9.56 -29.58 -10.94
N PRO A 82 -10.61 -30.36 -10.77
CA PRO A 82 -11.14 -30.74 -9.46
C PRO A 82 -10.04 -31.22 -8.50
N GLY A 83 -9.99 -30.65 -7.28
CA GLY A 83 -9.00 -30.95 -6.27
C GLY A 83 -7.63 -30.28 -6.47
N ALA A 84 -7.40 -29.60 -7.58
CA ALA A 84 -6.13 -28.90 -7.83
C ALA A 84 -6.07 -27.53 -7.13
N SER A 85 -4.84 -27.09 -6.86
CA SER A 85 -4.54 -25.76 -6.30
C SER A 85 -3.72 -24.92 -7.27
N GLY A 86 -3.87 -23.60 -7.16
CA GLY A 86 -3.10 -22.59 -7.87
C GLY A 86 -2.65 -21.50 -6.92
N GLU A 87 -1.78 -20.62 -7.42
CA GLU A 87 -1.19 -19.52 -6.66
C GLU A 87 -1.53 -18.18 -7.30
N ILE A 88 -1.73 -17.17 -6.47
CA ILE A 88 -1.77 -15.77 -6.89
C ILE A 88 -0.59 -15.06 -6.26
N GLN A 89 0.42 -14.79 -7.08
CA GLN A 89 1.60 -14.03 -6.67
C GLN A 89 1.25 -12.55 -6.62
N THR A 90 1.51 -11.91 -5.48
CA THR A 90 1.24 -10.50 -5.28
C THR A 90 2.51 -9.75 -4.95
N SER A 91 2.58 -8.48 -5.38
CA SER A 91 3.70 -7.58 -5.10
C SER A 91 3.15 -6.18 -4.86
N PHE A 92 3.28 -5.67 -3.63
CA PHE A 92 2.87 -4.31 -3.24
C PHE A 92 4.09 -3.42 -3.06
N ASP A 93 4.16 -2.32 -3.82
CA ASP A 93 5.16 -1.26 -3.70
C ASP A 93 4.69 -0.20 -2.70
N SER A 94 5.43 -0.03 -1.59
CA SER A 94 5.08 0.89 -0.51
C SER A 94 5.62 2.31 -0.69
N THR A 95 6.34 2.63 -1.78
CA THR A 95 7.05 3.91 -1.98
C THR A 95 6.16 5.14 -1.77
N ARG A 96 4.87 5.06 -2.14
CA ARG A 96 3.92 6.19 -2.07
C ARG A 96 2.99 6.15 -0.85
N PHE A 97 3.23 5.24 0.10
CA PHE A 97 2.33 5.01 1.21
C PHE A 97 2.97 5.31 2.55
N ARG A 98 2.16 5.75 3.51
CA ARG A 98 2.50 5.92 4.92
C ARG A 98 1.28 5.63 5.78
N GLY A 99 1.53 5.14 7.00
CA GLY A 99 0.48 4.76 7.95
C GLY A 99 -0.12 3.38 7.63
N ALA A 100 -1.31 3.12 8.15
CA ALA A 100 -2.02 1.88 7.94
C ALA A 100 -2.43 1.73 6.46
N VAL A 101 -2.17 0.56 5.89
CA VAL A 101 -2.43 0.25 4.48
C VAL A 101 -3.22 -1.04 4.39
N SER A 102 -4.24 -1.03 3.52
CA SER A 102 -4.97 -2.25 3.12
C SER A 102 -5.11 -2.24 1.60
N LYS A 103 -4.72 -3.34 0.94
CA LYS A 103 -4.81 -3.55 -0.50
C LYS A 103 -5.60 -4.81 -0.78
N THR A 104 -6.54 -4.74 -1.71
CA THR A 104 -7.38 -5.87 -2.09
C THR A 104 -6.99 -6.38 -3.47
N VAL A 105 -6.87 -7.69 -3.57
CA VAL A 105 -6.71 -8.44 -4.80
C VAL A 105 -8.01 -9.19 -5.06
N TYR A 106 -8.51 -9.13 -6.28
CA TYR A 106 -9.75 -9.75 -6.71
C TYR A 106 -9.44 -10.88 -7.68
N LEU A 107 -9.89 -12.08 -7.35
CA LEU A 107 -9.89 -13.26 -8.22
C LEU A 107 -11.28 -13.47 -8.77
N TYR A 108 -11.43 -13.46 -10.09
CA TYR A 108 -12.69 -13.73 -10.78
C TYR A 108 -12.62 -15.13 -11.42
N THR A 109 -13.67 -15.91 -11.19
CA THR A 109 -13.75 -17.31 -11.65
C THR A 109 -15.15 -17.64 -12.17
N ASN A 110 -15.29 -18.82 -12.77
CA ASN A 110 -16.57 -19.39 -13.20
C ASN A 110 -17.33 -20.13 -12.08
N ASP A 111 -16.97 -19.96 -10.82
CA ASP A 111 -17.73 -20.50 -9.69
C ASP A 111 -19.09 -19.78 -9.61
N PRO A 112 -20.23 -20.49 -9.78
CA PRO A 112 -21.54 -19.86 -9.80
C PRO A 112 -21.99 -19.33 -8.42
N ALA A 113 -21.44 -19.89 -7.33
CA ALA A 113 -21.76 -19.45 -5.97
C ALA A 113 -20.88 -18.27 -5.52
N GLN A 114 -19.62 -18.23 -5.98
CA GLN A 114 -18.66 -17.20 -5.60
C GLN A 114 -17.81 -16.78 -6.82
N PRO A 115 -18.40 -16.03 -7.78
CA PRO A 115 -17.70 -15.65 -9.00
C PRO A 115 -16.53 -14.67 -8.76
N MET A 116 -16.47 -14.05 -7.58
CA MET A 116 -15.38 -13.14 -7.19
C MET A 116 -14.94 -13.41 -5.75
N VAL A 117 -13.65 -13.67 -5.56
CA VAL A 117 -13.01 -13.78 -4.24
C VAL A 117 -12.12 -12.58 -3.99
N GLN A 118 -12.16 -12.05 -2.76
CA GLN A 118 -11.31 -10.97 -2.32
C GLN A 118 -10.22 -11.48 -1.40
N MET A 119 -8.98 -11.07 -1.65
CA MET A 119 -7.82 -11.31 -0.79
C MET A 119 -7.21 -9.98 -0.37
N GLN A 120 -6.72 -9.88 0.85
CA GLN A 120 -6.20 -8.64 1.43
C GLN A 120 -4.74 -8.75 1.84
N LEU A 121 -3.95 -7.72 1.47
CA LEU A 121 -2.66 -7.40 2.07
C LEU A 121 -2.87 -6.21 3.01
N LYS A 122 -2.52 -6.33 4.29
CA LYS A 122 -2.64 -5.23 5.26
C LYS A 122 -1.38 -5.11 6.11
N GLY A 123 -1.15 -3.92 6.65
CA GLY A 123 -0.02 -3.63 7.54
C GLY A 123 0.21 -2.15 7.68
N THR A 124 1.35 -1.75 8.22
CA THR A 124 1.72 -0.35 8.45
C THR A 124 3.01 -0.02 7.70
N VAL A 125 2.98 1.09 6.97
CA VAL A 125 4.16 1.65 6.29
C VAL A 125 4.65 2.86 7.09
N GLN A 126 5.90 2.84 7.54
CA GLN A 126 6.51 3.96 8.25
C GLN A 126 7.73 4.49 7.50
N ALA A 127 8.03 5.80 7.68
CA ALA A 127 9.24 6.36 7.12
C ALA A 127 10.45 5.89 7.92
N GLU A 128 11.52 5.40 7.26
CA GLU A 128 12.78 5.08 7.92
C GLU A 128 13.48 6.36 8.41
N LEU A 129 13.49 7.41 7.58
CA LEU A 129 13.88 8.75 7.98
C LEU A 129 12.64 9.66 8.00
N SER A 130 12.16 10.03 9.17
CA SER A 130 11.04 10.96 9.32
C SER A 130 11.50 12.40 9.29
N ILE A 131 10.68 13.26 8.69
CA ILE A 131 10.90 14.71 8.52
C ILE A 131 9.82 15.43 9.31
N ASP A 132 10.20 16.25 10.28
CA ASP A 132 9.27 16.97 11.15
C ASP A 132 9.67 18.45 11.31
N PRO A 133 8.83 19.41 10.85
CA PRO A 133 7.62 19.22 10.06
C PRO A 133 7.90 18.73 8.62
N GLN A 134 6.93 18.01 7.99
CA GLN A 134 7.07 17.48 6.63
C GLN A 134 7.09 18.56 5.53
N LEU A 135 6.64 19.76 5.86
CA LEU A 135 6.71 20.96 5.03
C LEU A 135 6.98 22.19 5.93
N VAL A 136 7.63 23.20 5.40
CA VAL A 136 7.84 24.47 6.09
C VAL A 136 7.01 25.55 5.43
N ASN A 137 6.15 26.19 6.20
CA ASN A 137 5.43 27.38 5.80
C ASN A 137 5.89 28.55 6.69
N PHE A 138 6.59 29.50 6.10
CA PHE A 138 7.05 30.69 6.80
C PHE A 138 5.93 31.72 7.07
N GLY A 139 4.71 31.44 6.57
CA GLY A 139 3.60 32.39 6.65
C GLY A 139 3.84 33.64 5.80
N SER A 140 3.38 34.78 6.30
CA SER A 140 3.57 36.07 5.60
C SER A 140 4.94 36.66 5.91
N VAL A 141 5.77 36.82 4.88
CA VAL A 141 7.13 37.33 4.97
C VAL A 141 7.29 38.63 4.19
N VAL A 142 7.96 39.61 4.79
CA VAL A 142 8.28 40.88 4.10
C VAL A 142 9.49 40.65 3.20
N PRO A 143 9.45 41.09 1.90
CA PRO A 143 10.57 40.99 1.00
C PRO A 143 11.86 41.63 1.59
N LYS A 144 13.03 41.05 1.25
CA LYS A 144 14.36 41.40 1.75
C LYS A 144 14.61 41.13 3.25
N ARG A 145 13.60 40.67 4.00
CA ARG A 145 13.78 40.25 5.41
C ARG A 145 14.10 38.76 5.47
N THR A 146 15.19 38.40 6.09
CA THR A 146 15.56 37.02 6.35
C THR A 146 14.72 36.43 7.48
N VAL A 147 14.07 35.29 7.23
CA VAL A 147 13.38 34.49 8.23
C VAL A 147 14.02 33.09 8.33
N LYS A 148 13.91 32.49 9.51
CA LYS A 148 14.50 31.16 9.78
C LYS A 148 13.46 30.20 10.27
N SER A 149 13.67 28.91 9.94
CA SER A 149 12.93 27.80 10.47
C SER A 149 13.84 26.59 10.63
N THR A 150 13.38 25.57 11.33
CA THR A 150 14.12 24.33 11.54
C THR A 150 13.23 23.14 11.23
N VAL A 151 13.84 22.10 10.68
CA VAL A 151 13.21 20.81 10.43
C VAL A 151 14.07 19.73 11.07
N LYS A 152 13.45 18.83 11.82
CA LYS A 152 14.14 17.72 12.45
C LYS A 152 14.03 16.50 11.54
N LEU A 153 15.15 15.86 11.26
CA LEU A 153 15.25 14.57 10.59
C LEU A 153 15.51 13.52 11.65
N ILE A 154 14.66 12.49 11.75
CA ILE A 154 14.74 11.47 12.79
C ILE A 154 14.87 10.11 12.10
N ASN A 155 15.94 9.40 12.39
CA ASN A 155 16.16 8.03 11.92
C ASN A 155 15.39 7.05 12.82
N GLN A 156 14.30 6.50 12.31
CA GLN A 156 13.49 5.49 12.98
C GLN A 156 13.94 4.05 12.64
N GLY A 157 14.92 3.93 11.75
CA GLY A 157 15.51 2.67 11.33
C GLY A 157 16.56 2.13 12.30
N SER A 158 17.08 0.95 11.98
CA SER A 158 18.14 0.27 12.74
C SER A 158 19.54 0.49 12.18
N ARG A 159 19.67 1.22 11.07
CA ARG A 159 20.93 1.50 10.38
C ARG A 159 21.26 2.98 10.44
N GLU A 160 22.55 3.30 10.39
CA GLU A 160 23.02 4.66 10.22
C GLU A 160 22.62 5.20 8.84
N ILE A 161 22.22 6.45 8.77
CA ILE A 161 21.86 7.15 7.54
C ILE A 161 22.80 8.33 7.35
N THR A 162 23.46 8.41 6.19
CA THR A 162 24.29 9.54 5.81
C THR A 162 23.51 10.48 4.87
N LEU A 163 23.48 11.76 5.21
CA LEU A 163 22.82 12.82 4.44
C LEU A 163 23.83 13.46 3.48
N GLU A 164 23.51 13.44 2.19
CA GLU A 164 24.37 13.90 1.12
C GLU A 164 23.63 14.84 0.16
N GLY A 165 24.38 15.69 -0.58
CA GLY A 165 23.84 16.47 -1.67
C GLY A 165 22.74 17.45 -1.25
N LEU A 166 22.92 18.12 -0.10
CA LEU A 166 21.97 19.15 0.37
C LEU A 166 21.95 20.33 -0.60
N GLU A 167 20.82 20.51 -1.28
CA GLU A 167 20.61 21.54 -2.28
C GLU A 167 19.27 22.24 -2.06
N THR A 168 19.15 23.47 -2.60
CA THR A 168 17.89 24.23 -2.61
C THR A 168 17.51 24.58 -4.02
N THR A 169 16.22 24.58 -4.34
CA THR A 169 15.72 24.85 -5.70
C THR A 169 15.61 26.34 -6.02
N ALA A 170 15.91 27.23 -5.06
CA ALA A 170 15.83 28.66 -5.23
C ALA A 170 16.97 29.37 -4.50
N PRO A 171 17.63 30.37 -5.09
CA PRO A 171 18.76 31.07 -4.45
C PRO A 171 18.37 31.91 -3.22
N GLU A 172 17.07 32.21 -3.04
CA GLU A 172 16.50 32.87 -1.85
C GLU A 172 16.40 31.97 -0.63
N LEU A 173 16.44 30.64 -0.85
CA LEU A 173 16.35 29.63 0.19
C LEU A 173 17.73 29.07 0.48
N GLY A 174 18.14 29.15 1.72
CA GLY A 174 19.35 28.49 2.23
C GLY A 174 18.98 27.33 3.14
N ALA A 175 19.79 26.29 3.14
CA ALA A 175 19.66 25.15 4.03
C ALA A 175 21.02 24.72 4.60
N ARG A 176 21.05 24.31 5.87
CA ARG A 176 22.26 23.80 6.53
C ARG A 176 21.89 22.66 7.47
N LEU A 177 22.67 21.58 7.42
CA LEU A 177 22.57 20.45 8.35
C LEU A 177 23.40 20.71 9.61
N SER A 178 22.89 20.31 10.78
CA SER A 178 23.67 20.30 12.03
C SER A 178 24.70 19.17 12.07
N ALA A 179 24.44 18.07 11.37
CA ALA A 179 25.35 16.95 11.12
C ALA A 179 24.94 16.21 9.84
N THR A 180 25.88 15.49 9.24
CA THR A 180 25.62 14.69 8.03
C THR A 180 25.26 13.24 8.33
N VAL A 181 25.48 12.76 9.54
CA VAL A 181 25.21 11.39 9.96
C VAL A 181 24.08 11.35 10.97
N VAL A 182 23.08 10.49 10.73
CA VAL A 182 21.93 10.27 11.61
C VAL A 182 21.99 8.82 12.12
N PRO A 183 22.46 8.59 13.35
CA PRO A 183 22.52 7.25 13.91
C PRO A 183 21.14 6.66 14.16
N PRO A 184 21.00 5.33 14.33
CA PRO A 184 19.74 4.70 14.70
C PRO A 184 19.09 5.35 15.93
N GLY A 185 17.81 5.71 15.83
CA GLY A 185 17.07 6.43 16.88
C GLY A 185 17.53 7.88 17.09
N GLY A 186 18.57 8.34 16.38
CA GLY A 186 19.10 9.70 16.46
C GLY A 186 18.37 10.70 15.59
N SER A 187 18.79 11.95 15.70
CA SER A 187 18.21 13.03 14.88
C SER A 187 19.22 14.12 14.54
N VAL A 188 18.98 14.76 13.40
CA VAL A 188 19.72 15.91 12.87
C VAL A 188 18.74 17.01 12.53
N THR A 189 19.18 18.27 12.68
CA THR A 189 18.37 19.44 12.35
C THR A 189 18.82 20.03 11.02
N VAL A 190 17.85 20.38 10.17
CA VAL A 190 18.04 21.23 8.98
C VAL A 190 17.62 22.64 9.35
N GLU A 191 18.57 23.56 9.39
CA GLU A 191 18.29 24.99 9.51
C GLU A 191 17.95 25.55 8.13
N LEU A 192 16.81 26.24 8.02
CA LEU A 192 16.34 26.89 6.80
C LEU A 192 16.37 28.39 6.96
N THR A 193 16.84 29.08 5.92
CA THR A 193 16.83 30.56 5.85
C THR A 193 16.15 30.94 4.54
N LEU A 194 15.17 31.85 4.62
CA LEU A 194 14.49 32.39 3.44
C LEU A 194 14.67 33.91 3.43
N THR A 195 15.22 34.46 2.35
CA THR A 195 15.33 35.89 2.08
C THR A 195 14.63 36.24 0.78
N PRO A 196 13.30 36.48 0.82
CA PRO A 196 12.51 36.63 -0.40
C PRO A 196 12.87 37.87 -1.20
N LYS A 197 12.82 37.77 -2.52
CA LYS A 197 12.94 38.93 -3.43
C LYS A 197 11.61 39.67 -3.55
N PRO A 198 11.67 41.01 -3.83
CA PRO A 198 10.47 41.78 -4.17
C PRO A 198 9.84 41.33 -5.47
N GLY A 199 8.52 41.58 -5.66
CA GLY A 199 7.84 41.41 -6.93
C GLY A 199 7.13 40.06 -7.14
N GLN A 200 7.20 39.17 -6.16
CA GLN A 200 6.47 37.90 -6.18
C GLN A 200 5.43 37.88 -5.04
N PRO A 201 4.20 37.40 -5.29
CA PRO A 201 3.18 37.30 -4.24
C PRO A 201 3.39 36.11 -3.30
N ARG A 202 4.14 35.08 -3.76
CA ARG A 202 4.41 33.85 -3.02
C ARG A 202 5.80 33.31 -3.33
N PHE A 203 6.35 32.60 -2.36
CA PHE A 203 7.53 31.77 -2.54
C PHE A 203 7.14 30.30 -2.48
N SER A 204 7.72 29.49 -3.37
CA SER A 204 7.62 28.03 -3.35
C SER A 204 8.96 27.45 -3.78
N GLY A 205 9.51 26.56 -2.96
CA GLY A 205 10.78 25.90 -3.24
C GLY A 205 10.90 24.60 -2.48
N TYR A 206 12.02 23.92 -2.68
CA TYR A 206 12.33 22.64 -2.03
C TYR A 206 13.76 22.67 -1.50
N VAL A 207 13.96 21.99 -0.38
CA VAL A 207 15.27 21.49 0.02
C VAL A 207 15.35 20.03 -0.42
N LEU A 208 16.40 19.68 -1.14
CA LEU A 208 16.66 18.35 -1.70
C LEU A 208 17.89 17.77 -1.01
N PHE A 209 17.88 16.48 -0.72
CA PHE A 209 19.04 15.77 -0.20
C PHE A 209 18.88 14.27 -0.42
N LYS A 210 19.99 13.54 -0.37
CA LYS A 210 20.02 12.09 -0.42
C LYS A 210 20.27 11.53 0.97
N ALA A 211 19.65 10.38 1.24
CA ALA A 211 19.80 9.63 2.48
C ALA A 211 20.47 8.28 2.15
N ALA A 212 21.80 8.26 2.07
CA ALA A 212 22.54 7.04 1.84
C ALA A 212 22.39 6.11 3.05
N GLY A 213 22.14 4.82 2.78
CA GLY A 213 21.80 3.83 3.80
C GLY A 213 20.31 3.67 4.08
N ALA A 214 19.47 4.64 3.72
CA ALA A 214 18.01 4.52 3.79
C ALA A 214 17.44 3.78 2.58
N ILE A 215 16.26 3.19 2.74
CA ILE A 215 15.54 2.50 1.64
C ILE A 215 15.03 3.53 0.63
N LEU A 216 14.50 4.65 1.09
CA LEU A 216 14.13 5.78 0.25
C LEU A 216 15.28 6.80 0.24
N HIS A 217 16.01 6.88 -0.87
CA HIS A 217 17.24 7.65 -0.97
C HIS A 217 17.02 9.14 -1.26
N ASP A 218 16.06 9.50 -2.14
CA ASP A 218 15.85 10.88 -2.55
C ASP A 218 14.73 11.51 -1.73
N LEU A 219 15.07 12.54 -0.97
CA LEU A 219 14.16 13.20 -0.04
C LEU A 219 14.06 14.68 -0.37
N ARG A 220 12.89 15.26 -0.07
CA ARG A 220 12.63 16.68 -0.26
C ARG A 220 11.78 17.26 0.87
N ILE A 221 12.09 18.51 1.23
CA ILE A 221 11.29 19.31 2.16
C ILE A 221 10.65 20.45 1.36
N PRO A 222 9.32 20.48 1.19
CA PRO A 222 8.63 21.61 0.59
C PRO A 222 8.72 22.85 1.49
N VAL A 223 8.94 24.02 0.88
CA VAL A 223 9.04 25.30 1.59
C VAL A 223 8.16 26.34 0.91
N TYR A 224 7.31 26.99 1.68
CA TYR A 224 6.36 28.00 1.20
C TYR A 224 6.43 29.26 2.05
N ALA A 225 6.07 30.41 1.45
CA ALA A 225 5.80 31.65 2.14
C ALA A 225 4.85 32.52 1.30
N ASP A 226 3.99 33.29 1.94
CA ASP A 226 3.25 34.36 1.31
C ASP A 226 4.09 35.65 1.38
N LEU A 227 4.27 36.34 0.24
CA LEU A 227 5.11 37.51 0.13
C LEU A 227 4.23 38.75 -0.08
N GLY A 228 3.95 39.50 0.96
CA GLY A 228 3.07 40.66 0.82
C GLY A 228 3.30 41.69 1.91
N GLU A 229 3.17 42.97 1.56
CA GLU A 229 3.24 44.09 2.49
C GLU A 229 2.08 44.15 3.51
N ARG A 230 1.07 43.25 3.37
CA ARG A 230 -0.12 43.23 4.25
C ARG A 230 0.18 42.81 5.69
N ALA A 231 1.29 42.08 5.92
CA ALA A 231 1.67 41.64 7.26
C ALA A 231 2.21 42.77 8.17
N ALA A 232 2.62 43.89 7.60
CA ALA A 232 3.16 45.03 8.36
C ALA A 232 2.11 45.98 9.00
N ARG A 233 0.81 45.74 8.74
CA ARG A 233 -0.28 46.63 9.23
C ARG A 233 -1.12 46.07 10.38
N LEU A 234 -0.74 44.92 10.95
CA LEU A 234 -1.50 44.28 12.04
C LEU A 234 -0.69 44.07 13.34
N ASN A 235 0.42 44.83 13.51
CA ASN A 235 1.11 44.92 14.80
C ASN A 235 1.19 46.40 15.22
#